data_b0c83e795f918656fabc7dde7a841398
#
_entry.id   b0c83e795f918656fabc7dde7a841398
#
_cell.length_a   1.000
_cell.length_b   1.000
_cell.length_c   1.000
_cell.angle_alpha   90.00
_cell.angle_beta   90.00
_cell.angle_gamma   90.00
#
_symmetry.space_group_name_H-M   'P 1'
#
loop_
_entity.id
_entity.type
_entity.pdbx_description
1 polymer ?
#
loop_
_entity_poly.entity_id
_entity_poly.type
_entity_poly.pdbx_seq_one_letter_code
_entity_poly.pdbx_strand_id
1 'polypeptide(L)'
;MKHLIFITALFVLSCNEKTQHTAQGNLQEDSQESDKIKVLNFATFHMGNTSDSKSVEFDEQNRKNQEDAKKIAQMISAFGPTVICVEVPASESEELNTEYTKYLKSPNKASTYYGEVGLVAFEVGRINNVEKLYGIDYRLEYNYNINNDLKNEIDSATFNNFQSNPFASIPELNIFEEGLSLAEKLSRMNHPKFLDFLITANADILTYVGSKNGYEGADEAAEYYKRNLRIYSNLNRLPLTKKDRVFILSGGSHTAFLNEFMQRSLKYEVVNTFDYLK
;
A
#
# COMPACT_ATOMS: atom_id res chain seq x y z
N MET A 1 -26.44 8.61 34.70
CA MET A 1 -26.05 9.99 34.43
C MET A 1 -24.54 10.04 34.54
N LYS A 2 -23.82 10.06 33.38
CA LYS A 2 -22.37 10.20 33.35
C LYS A 2 -22.05 11.52 32.64
N HIS A 3 -21.39 12.42 33.37
CA HIS A 3 -21.07 13.76 32.93
C HIS A 3 -19.98 13.73 31.86
N LEU A 4 -20.28 14.33 30.70
CA LEU A 4 -19.34 14.58 29.63
C LEU A 4 -18.62 15.90 29.95
N ILE A 5 -17.32 15.86 30.20
CA ILE A 5 -16.51 17.05 30.45
C ILE A 5 -16.02 17.59 29.11
N PHE A 6 -16.58 18.73 28.68
CA PHE A 6 -16.04 19.53 27.59
C PHE A 6 -14.87 20.37 28.11
N ILE A 7 -13.68 20.16 27.61
CA ILE A 7 -12.53 21.05 27.86
C ILE A 7 -12.51 22.10 26.77
N THR A 8 -12.97 23.30 27.12
CA THR A 8 -12.86 24.49 26.28
C THR A 8 -11.49 25.13 26.55
N ALA A 9 -10.58 25.10 25.56
CA ALA A 9 -9.32 25.82 25.63
C ALA A 9 -9.54 27.28 25.28
N LEU A 10 -9.37 28.17 26.26
CA LEU A 10 -9.34 29.63 26.07
C LEU A 10 -7.97 30.03 25.53
N PHE A 11 -7.92 30.57 24.31
CA PHE A 11 -6.76 31.28 23.81
C PHE A 11 -6.74 32.72 24.34
N VAL A 12 -5.77 33.02 25.18
CA VAL A 12 -5.47 34.42 25.61
C VAL A 12 -4.41 34.97 24.67
N LEU A 13 -4.79 35.92 23.81
CA LEU A 13 -3.87 36.73 23.02
C LEU A 13 -3.26 37.80 23.94
N SER A 14 -1.96 37.68 24.20
CA SER A 14 -1.16 38.76 24.80
C SER A 14 -0.25 39.35 23.74
N CYS A 15 -0.54 40.56 23.28
CA CYS A 15 0.38 41.41 22.54
C CYS A 15 1.41 41.98 23.50
N ASN A 16 2.69 41.83 23.20
CA ASN A 16 3.69 42.74 23.73
C ASN A 16 4.78 43.07 22.68
N GLU A 17 5.16 44.32 22.62
CA GLU A 17 5.98 44.94 21.58
C GLU A 17 7.49 44.71 21.76
N LYS A 18 8.14 44.62 20.59
CA LYS A 18 9.50 45.01 20.19
C LYS A 18 10.66 44.92 21.19
N THR A 19 11.60 44.04 20.85
CA THR A 19 13.02 44.42 20.84
C THR A 19 13.75 43.64 19.73
N GLN A 20 14.36 44.36 18.78
CA GLN A 20 15.28 43.82 17.78
C GLN A 20 16.56 43.37 18.46
N HIS A 21 16.90 42.10 18.38
CA HIS A 21 18.25 41.59 18.47
C HIS A 21 18.49 40.66 17.29
N THR A 22 19.32 41.13 16.36
CA THR A 22 19.95 40.32 15.33
C THR A 22 20.87 39.30 16.03
N ALA A 23 20.42 38.04 16.02
CA ALA A 23 21.27 36.90 16.25
C ALA A 23 21.14 35.99 15.03
N GLN A 24 22.18 35.97 14.19
CA GLN A 24 22.40 34.88 13.23
C GLN A 24 22.62 33.61 14.05
N GLY A 25 21.53 32.91 14.33
CA GLY A 25 21.56 31.54 14.82
C GLY A 25 21.63 30.62 13.61
N ASN A 26 22.77 29.96 13.40
CA ASN A 26 22.83 28.76 12.59
C ASN A 26 21.77 27.79 13.09
N LEU A 27 20.69 27.63 12.35
CA LEU A 27 19.79 26.48 12.46
C LEU A 27 20.62 25.28 11.98
N GLN A 28 21.36 24.65 12.87
CA GLN A 28 21.69 23.26 12.74
C GLN A 28 20.33 22.56 12.75
N GLU A 29 19.89 22.06 11.60
CA GLU A 29 18.90 21.00 11.53
C GLU A 29 19.50 19.81 12.28
N ASP A 30 19.17 19.74 13.56
CA ASP A 30 19.37 18.55 14.37
C ASP A 30 18.48 17.49 13.75
N SER A 31 19.03 16.65 12.90
CA SER A 31 18.36 15.48 12.33
C SER A 31 18.11 14.49 13.48
N GLN A 32 17.14 14.81 14.35
CA GLN A 32 16.63 13.82 15.28
C GLN A 32 16.13 12.65 14.46
N GLU A 33 16.86 11.53 14.52
CA GLU A 33 16.44 10.28 13.93
C GLU A 33 15.00 10.00 14.38
N SER A 34 14.09 9.86 13.41
CA SER A 34 12.66 9.69 13.69
C SER A 34 12.46 8.51 14.63
N ASP A 35 11.78 8.74 15.75
CA ASP A 35 11.46 7.73 16.78
C ASP A 35 10.37 6.74 16.31
N LYS A 36 10.11 6.67 14.99
CA LYS A 36 9.11 5.82 14.35
C LYS A 36 9.73 4.60 13.68
N ILE A 37 8.91 3.56 13.52
CA ILE A 37 9.25 2.35 12.75
C ILE A 37 9.30 2.71 11.28
N LYS A 38 10.43 2.47 10.61
CA LYS A 38 10.58 2.69 9.17
C LYS A 38 9.84 1.62 8.38
N VAL A 39 9.02 2.04 7.42
CA VAL A 39 8.21 1.15 6.59
C VAL A 39 8.50 1.41 5.11
N LEU A 40 8.94 0.39 4.39
CA LEU A 40 8.92 0.36 2.94
C LEU A 40 7.60 -0.31 2.51
N ASN A 41 6.62 0.49 2.10
CA ASN A 41 5.32 0.03 1.64
C ASN A 41 5.33 -0.02 0.11
N PHE A 42 5.30 -1.23 -0.47
CA PHE A 42 5.61 -1.46 -1.87
C PHE A 42 4.44 -2.06 -2.63
N ALA A 43 4.05 -1.38 -3.70
CA ALA A 43 2.93 -1.74 -4.56
C ALA A 43 3.32 -2.72 -5.66
N THR A 44 2.47 -3.73 -5.90
CA THR A 44 2.54 -4.62 -7.06
C THR A 44 1.22 -4.62 -7.84
N PHE A 45 1.26 -5.18 -9.05
CA PHE A 45 0.10 -5.38 -9.92
C PHE A 45 -0.45 -6.82 -9.89
N HIS A 46 -0.11 -7.59 -8.86
CA HIS A 46 -0.33 -9.03 -8.75
C HIS A 46 0.37 -9.84 -9.85
N MET A 47 1.59 -10.35 -9.52
CA MET A 47 2.45 -11.11 -10.42
C MET A 47 2.01 -12.58 -10.49
N GLY A 48 0.77 -12.84 -10.89
CA GLY A 48 0.20 -14.17 -10.96
C GLY A 48 -1.33 -14.12 -11.11
N ASN A 49 -1.95 -15.28 -11.12
CA ASN A 49 -3.41 -15.35 -11.18
C ASN A 49 -4.01 -14.90 -9.85
N THR A 50 -4.86 -13.88 -9.91
CA THR A 50 -5.68 -13.42 -8.78
C THR A 50 -7.15 -13.41 -9.20
N SER A 51 -8.04 -13.74 -8.27
CA SER A 51 -9.48 -13.79 -8.50
C SER A 51 -10.17 -12.45 -8.33
N ASP A 52 -9.52 -11.46 -7.72
CA ASP A 52 -10.14 -10.23 -7.22
C ASP A 52 -9.61 -8.93 -7.87
N SER A 53 -8.77 -9.02 -8.90
CA SER A 53 -8.32 -7.84 -9.64
C SER A 53 -8.19 -8.06 -11.15
N LYS A 54 -8.21 -6.96 -11.94
CA LYS A 54 -7.78 -7.00 -13.35
C LYS A 54 -6.28 -7.27 -13.36
N SER A 55 -5.88 -8.47 -13.77
CA SER A 55 -4.46 -8.84 -13.87
C SER A 55 -3.78 -8.08 -14.99
N VAL A 56 -2.61 -7.51 -14.72
CA VAL A 56 -1.62 -7.21 -15.75
C VAL A 56 -1.07 -8.55 -16.22
N GLU A 57 -0.96 -8.75 -17.53
CA GLU A 57 -0.41 -9.99 -18.06
C GLU A 57 1.04 -10.18 -17.58
N PHE A 58 1.26 -11.19 -16.77
CA PHE A 58 2.56 -11.56 -16.23
C PHE A 58 2.64 -13.08 -16.06
N ASP A 59 3.43 -13.70 -16.91
CA ASP A 59 3.70 -15.15 -16.81
C ASP A 59 4.74 -15.41 -15.72
N GLU A 60 4.28 -15.82 -14.56
CA GLU A 60 5.10 -16.14 -13.38
C GLU A 60 5.98 -17.40 -13.56
N GLN A 61 5.67 -18.23 -14.57
CA GLN A 61 6.47 -19.40 -14.92
C GLN A 61 7.58 -19.06 -15.93
N ASN A 62 7.51 -17.89 -16.56
CA ASN A 62 8.53 -17.44 -17.50
C ASN A 62 9.84 -17.12 -16.79
N ARG A 63 10.92 -17.79 -17.23
CA ARG A 63 12.24 -17.65 -16.62
C ARG A 63 12.76 -16.21 -16.58
N LYS A 64 12.54 -15.43 -17.65
CA LYS A 64 12.97 -14.03 -17.71
C LYS A 64 12.22 -13.20 -16.66
N ASN A 65 10.92 -13.40 -16.52
CA ASN A 65 10.11 -12.71 -15.52
C ASN A 65 10.56 -13.06 -14.10
N GLN A 66 10.90 -14.32 -13.83
CA GLN A 66 11.48 -14.75 -12.54
C GLN A 66 12.83 -14.09 -12.26
N GLU A 67 13.72 -14.01 -13.28
CA GLU A 67 15.00 -13.33 -13.16
C GLU A 67 14.82 -11.83 -12.90
N ASP A 68 13.88 -11.18 -13.58
CA ASP A 68 13.59 -9.76 -13.36
C ASP A 68 12.96 -9.51 -11.97
N ALA A 69 12.03 -10.36 -11.51
CA ALA A 69 11.50 -10.29 -10.15
C ALA A 69 12.61 -10.46 -9.08
N LYS A 70 13.58 -11.33 -9.32
CA LYS A 70 14.74 -11.51 -8.45
C LYS A 70 15.62 -10.26 -8.38
N LYS A 71 15.79 -9.52 -9.50
CA LYS A 71 16.50 -8.22 -9.50
C LYS A 71 15.75 -7.20 -8.66
N ILE A 72 14.42 -7.12 -8.79
CA ILE A 72 13.59 -6.25 -7.94
C ILE A 72 13.78 -6.61 -6.46
N ALA A 73 13.74 -7.89 -6.10
CA ALA A 73 13.98 -8.32 -4.74
C ALA A 73 15.36 -7.91 -4.21
N GLN A 74 16.41 -7.99 -5.06
CA GLN A 74 17.75 -7.51 -4.70
C GLN A 74 17.80 -6.01 -4.43
N MET A 75 17.15 -5.20 -5.27
CA MET A 75 17.06 -3.74 -5.08
C MET A 75 16.35 -3.42 -3.75
N ILE A 76 15.19 -4.01 -3.50
CA ILE A 76 14.39 -3.80 -2.29
C ILE A 76 15.14 -4.27 -1.03
N SER A 77 15.93 -5.33 -1.15
CA SER A 77 16.72 -5.87 -0.02
C SER A 77 17.70 -4.85 0.56
N ALA A 78 18.10 -3.81 -0.19
CA ALA A 78 18.91 -2.72 0.31
C ALA A 78 18.21 -1.90 1.42
N PHE A 79 16.88 -1.99 1.55
CA PHE A 79 16.15 -1.44 2.69
C PHE A 79 16.56 -2.10 4.01
N GLY A 80 17.01 -3.36 4.00
CA GLY A 80 17.39 -4.12 5.19
C GLY A 80 16.20 -4.44 6.10
N PRO A 81 15.11 -5.04 5.58
CA PRO A 81 13.93 -5.35 6.40
C PRO A 81 14.26 -6.39 7.48
N THR A 82 13.76 -6.15 8.70
CA THR A 82 13.75 -7.14 9.79
C THR A 82 12.41 -7.86 9.90
N VAL A 83 11.36 -7.26 9.32
CA VAL A 83 10.00 -7.79 9.29
C VAL A 83 9.44 -7.64 7.89
N ILE A 84 8.82 -8.70 7.37
CA ILE A 84 8.15 -8.71 6.08
C ILE A 84 6.68 -9.03 6.26
N CYS A 85 5.81 -8.16 5.75
CA CYS A 85 4.37 -8.32 5.71
C CYS A 85 3.91 -8.46 4.27
N VAL A 86 2.95 -9.36 4.02
CA VAL A 86 2.45 -9.65 2.67
C VAL A 86 0.93 -9.73 2.65
N GLU A 87 0.35 -9.53 1.46
CA GLU A 87 -1.08 -9.65 1.20
C GLU A 87 -1.51 -11.12 1.14
N VAL A 88 -1.38 -11.79 2.28
CA VAL A 88 -1.89 -13.12 2.54
C VAL A 88 -2.73 -13.03 3.81
N PRO A 89 -3.89 -13.69 3.90
CA PRO A 89 -4.71 -13.68 5.11
C PRO A 89 -3.90 -14.08 6.34
N ALA A 90 -4.08 -13.37 7.44
CA ALA A 90 -3.39 -13.67 8.70
C ALA A 90 -3.64 -15.12 9.19
N SER A 91 -4.80 -15.69 8.84
CA SER A 91 -5.14 -17.09 9.11
C SER A 91 -4.31 -18.11 8.33
N GLU A 92 -3.69 -17.71 7.22
CA GLU A 92 -2.87 -18.55 6.34
C GLU A 92 -1.36 -18.42 6.63
N SER A 93 -0.99 -17.77 7.75
CA SER A 93 0.42 -17.52 8.10
C SER A 93 1.25 -18.79 8.31
N GLU A 94 0.64 -19.91 8.71
CA GLU A 94 1.33 -21.18 8.85
C GLU A 94 1.71 -21.75 7.47
N GLU A 95 0.79 -21.74 6.51
CA GLU A 95 1.04 -22.17 5.13
C GLU A 95 2.08 -21.27 4.46
N LEU A 96 1.93 -19.94 4.57
CA LEU A 96 2.90 -18.95 4.10
C LEU A 96 4.33 -19.31 4.54
N ASN A 97 4.53 -19.58 5.82
CA ASN A 97 5.85 -19.87 6.36
C ASN A 97 6.34 -21.29 6.03
N THR A 98 5.45 -22.24 5.78
CA THR A 98 5.78 -23.55 5.24
C THR A 98 6.34 -23.41 3.82
N GLU A 99 5.69 -22.64 2.94
CA GLU A 99 6.16 -22.39 1.57
C GLU A 99 7.47 -21.58 1.56
N TYR A 100 7.59 -20.59 2.44
CA TYR A 100 8.84 -19.84 2.60
C TYR A 100 10.00 -20.75 3.05
N THR A 101 9.77 -21.67 3.99
CA THR A 101 10.77 -22.65 4.43
C THR A 101 11.18 -23.59 3.30
N LYS A 102 10.25 -24.01 2.44
CA LYS A 102 10.58 -24.81 1.23
C LYS A 102 11.46 -24.01 0.28
N TYR A 103 11.15 -22.74 0.06
CA TYR A 103 11.96 -21.85 -0.76
C TYR A 103 13.37 -21.69 -0.22
N LEU A 104 13.55 -21.48 1.09
CA LEU A 104 14.87 -21.35 1.72
C LEU A 104 15.77 -22.59 1.52
N LYS A 105 15.17 -23.80 1.43
CA LYS A 105 15.89 -25.05 1.17
C LYS A 105 16.31 -25.20 -0.29
N SER A 106 15.68 -24.51 -1.22
CA SER A 106 15.93 -24.62 -2.66
C SER A 106 15.78 -23.28 -3.40
N PRO A 107 16.56 -22.24 -3.04
CA PRO A 107 16.36 -20.87 -3.51
C PRO A 107 16.69 -20.65 -5.00
N ASN A 108 17.28 -21.66 -5.65
CA ASN A 108 17.52 -21.62 -7.10
C ASN A 108 16.25 -21.91 -7.92
N LYS A 109 15.20 -22.46 -7.28
CA LYS A 109 13.90 -22.68 -7.88
C LYS A 109 12.98 -21.55 -7.42
N ALA A 110 12.50 -20.76 -8.37
CA ALA A 110 11.54 -19.69 -8.07
C ALA A 110 10.28 -20.27 -7.42
N SER A 111 9.72 -19.56 -6.46
CA SER A 111 8.41 -19.84 -5.90
C SER A 111 7.38 -18.91 -6.56
N THR A 112 6.24 -19.44 -6.94
CA THR A 112 5.10 -18.67 -7.47
C THR A 112 3.95 -18.63 -6.45
N TYR A 113 4.23 -18.94 -5.20
CA TYR A 113 3.25 -18.89 -4.12
C TYR A 113 2.71 -17.46 -3.98
N TYR A 114 1.40 -17.27 -4.20
CA TYR A 114 0.78 -15.96 -4.28
C TYR A 114 1.55 -14.96 -5.17
N GLY A 115 2.03 -15.42 -6.35
CA GLY A 115 2.72 -14.59 -7.33
C GLY A 115 3.91 -13.82 -6.74
N GLU A 116 3.74 -12.52 -6.53
CA GLU A 116 4.79 -11.63 -5.99
C GLU A 116 5.30 -12.01 -4.61
N VAL A 117 4.51 -12.71 -3.78
CA VAL A 117 4.96 -13.15 -2.46
C VAL A 117 6.11 -14.14 -2.62
N GLY A 118 5.92 -15.15 -3.46
CA GLY A 118 6.95 -16.14 -3.76
C GLY A 118 8.11 -15.57 -4.57
N LEU A 119 7.82 -14.76 -5.59
CA LEU A 119 8.82 -14.22 -6.51
C LEU A 119 9.69 -13.11 -5.90
N VAL A 120 9.13 -12.29 -5.02
CA VAL A 120 9.81 -11.10 -4.48
C VAL A 120 10.00 -11.21 -2.96
N ALA A 121 8.91 -11.38 -2.17
CA ALA A 121 9.02 -11.30 -0.71
C ALA A 121 9.88 -12.42 -0.13
N PHE A 122 9.81 -13.64 -0.68
CA PHE A 122 10.65 -14.76 -0.22
C PHE A 122 12.12 -14.49 -0.46
N GLU A 123 12.48 -13.94 -1.63
CA GLU A 123 13.88 -13.62 -1.93
C GLU A 123 14.40 -12.45 -1.07
N VAL A 124 13.59 -11.41 -0.86
CA VAL A 124 13.93 -10.32 0.10
C VAL A 124 14.18 -10.90 1.49
N GLY A 125 13.31 -11.79 1.95
CA GLY A 125 13.45 -12.46 3.24
C GLY A 125 14.74 -13.30 3.34
N ARG A 126 15.04 -14.07 2.30
CA ARG A 126 16.27 -14.87 2.22
C ARG A 126 17.55 -14.01 2.27
N ILE A 127 17.59 -12.92 1.48
CA ILE A 127 18.76 -12.02 1.44
C ILE A 127 19.00 -11.36 2.79
N ASN A 128 17.94 -10.97 3.49
CA ASN A 128 18.03 -10.27 4.77
C ASN A 128 17.97 -11.20 6.00
N ASN A 129 17.98 -12.52 5.80
CA ASN A 129 17.90 -13.53 6.86
C ASN A 129 16.66 -13.35 7.76
N VAL A 130 15.53 -12.98 7.18
CA VAL A 130 14.26 -12.87 7.90
C VAL A 130 13.73 -14.28 8.16
N GLU A 131 13.45 -14.61 9.43
CA GLU A 131 13.08 -15.98 9.81
C GLU A 131 11.67 -16.38 9.35
N LYS A 132 10.73 -15.41 9.35
CA LYS A 132 9.33 -15.65 9.00
C LYS A 132 8.68 -14.41 8.41
N LEU A 133 7.66 -14.63 7.58
CA LEU A 133 6.80 -13.60 7.02
C LEU A 133 5.46 -13.54 7.75
N TYR A 134 4.78 -12.40 7.66
CA TYR A 134 3.49 -12.18 8.26
C TYR A 134 2.44 -11.89 7.20
N GLY A 135 1.38 -12.71 7.17
CA GLY A 135 0.17 -12.38 6.43
C GLY A 135 -0.61 -11.30 7.18
N ILE A 136 -0.97 -10.23 6.50
CA ILE A 136 -1.73 -9.12 7.10
C ILE A 136 -3.06 -8.85 6.41
N ASP A 137 -3.37 -9.55 5.31
CA ASP A 137 -4.63 -9.36 4.61
C ASP A 137 -5.85 -9.77 5.44
N TYR A 138 -7.00 -9.23 5.04
CA TYR A 138 -8.32 -9.58 5.53
C TYR A 138 -9.28 -9.62 4.34
N ARG A 139 -9.65 -10.82 3.88
CA ARG A 139 -10.62 -10.96 2.80
C ARG A 139 -11.99 -10.45 3.26
N LEU A 140 -12.57 -9.56 2.47
CA LEU A 140 -13.90 -9.02 2.65
C LEU A 140 -14.56 -8.94 1.27
N GLU A 141 -15.77 -9.45 1.16
CA GLU A 141 -16.56 -9.32 -0.06
C GLU A 141 -17.13 -7.91 -0.14
N TYR A 142 -17.10 -7.34 -1.33
CA TYR A 142 -17.72 -6.08 -1.70
C TYR A 142 -18.07 -6.10 -3.20
N ASN A 143 -19.06 -5.30 -3.60
CA ASN A 143 -19.57 -5.35 -4.96
C ASN A 143 -18.90 -4.31 -5.87
N TYR A 144 -17.85 -4.71 -6.56
CA TYR A 144 -17.18 -3.86 -7.58
C TYR A 144 -18.09 -3.43 -8.72
N ASN A 145 -19.18 -4.17 -8.96
CA ASN A 145 -20.07 -3.98 -10.10
C ASN A 145 -21.37 -3.29 -9.72
N ILE A 146 -21.44 -2.64 -8.56
CA ILE A 146 -22.67 -2.00 -8.04
C ILE A 146 -23.35 -1.09 -9.08
N ASN A 147 -22.56 -0.41 -9.92
CA ASN A 147 -23.11 0.41 -11.01
C ASN A 147 -23.93 -0.42 -12.04
N ASN A 148 -23.66 -1.71 -12.19
CA ASN A 148 -24.39 -2.57 -13.12
C ASN A 148 -25.68 -3.11 -12.51
N ASP A 149 -25.80 -3.08 -11.18
CA ASP A 149 -26.90 -3.67 -10.43
C ASP A 149 -28.04 -2.68 -10.20
N LEU A 150 -27.82 -1.42 -10.50
CA LEU A 150 -28.82 -0.35 -10.30
C LEU A 150 -28.81 0.68 -11.44
N LYS A 151 -29.90 1.44 -11.55
CA LYS A 151 -29.92 2.64 -12.37
C LYS A 151 -29.19 3.75 -11.63
N ASN A 152 -28.02 4.15 -12.14
CA ASN A 152 -27.29 5.25 -11.54
C ASN A 152 -28.00 6.59 -11.79
N GLU A 153 -28.46 7.23 -10.71
CA GLU A 153 -29.19 8.51 -10.72
C GLU A 153 -28.43 9.64 -10.00
N ILE A 154 -27.15 9.41 -9.60
CA ILE A 154 -26.28 10.43 -8.98
C ILE A 154 -25.54 11.20 -10.08
N ASP A 155 -24.41 10.66 -10.57
CA ASP A 155 -23.62 11.27 -11.64
C ASP A 155 -23.00 10.21 -12.56
N SER A 156 -23.84 9.65 -13.42
CA SER A 156 -23.42 8.63 -14.37
C SER A 156 -22.42 9.17 -15.41
N ALA A 157 -22.41 10.48 -15.68
CA ALA A 157 -21.51 11.06 -16.66
C ALA A 157 -20.05 11.03 -16.15
N THR A 158 -19.79 11.48 -14.92
CA THR A 158 -18.47 11.43 -14.30
C THR A 158 -18.00 9.99 -14.14
N PHE A 159 -18.86 9.09 -13.63
CA PHE A 159 -18.51 7.68 -13.48
C PHE A 159 -18.13 7.02 -14.82
N ASN A 160 -18.97 7.18 -15.86
CA ASN A 160 -18.72 6.56 -17.18
C ASN A 160 -17.48 7.16 -17.87
N ASN A 161 -17.22 8.46 -17.73
CA ASN A 161 -16.02 9.09 -18.26
C ASN A 161 -14.76 8.50 -17.62
N PHE A 162 -14.77 8.31 -16.31
CA PHE A 162 -13.65 7.65 -15.61
C PHE A 162 -13.48 6.20 -16.08
N GLN A 163 -14.55 5.42 -16.16
CA GLN A 163 -14.47 4.03 -16.59
C GLN A 163 -13.99 3.87 -18.04
N SER A 164 -14.34 4.81 -18.93
CA SER A 164 -13.93 4.75 -20.35
C SER A 164 -12.45 5.09 -20.56
N ASN A 165 -11.89 5.93 -19.71
CA ASN A 165 -10.46 6.32 -19.79
C ASN A 165 -9.89 6.59 -18.38
N PRO A 166 -9.66 5.55 -17.57
CA PRO A 166 -9.25 5.72 -16.17
C PRO A 166 -7.90 6.44 -16.02
N PHE A 167 -6.99 6.31 -16.99
CA PHE A 167 -5.68 6.96 -16.96
C PHE A 167 -5.66 8.38 -17.57
N ALA A 168 -6.82 8.98 -17.89
CA ALA A 168 -6.86 10.30 -18.54
C ALA A 168 -6.11 11.39 -17.75
N SER A 169 -6.10 11.32 -16.43
CA SER A 169 -5.41 12.28 -15.55
C SER A 169 -3.92 11.98 -15.32
N ILE A 170 -3.48 10.75 -15.62
CA ILE A 170 -2.11 10.26 -15.41
C ILE A 170 -1.63 9.37 -16.56
N PRO A 171 -1.72 9.80 -17.83
CA PRO A 171 -1.45 8.94 -18.98
C PRO A 171 -0.01 8.41 -18.98
N GLU A 172 0.94 9.17 -18.42
CA GLU A 172 2.35 8.79 -18.29
C GLU A 172 2.58 7.63 -17.31
N LEU A 173 1.61 7.34 -16.47
CA LEU A 173 1.68 6.26 -15.46
C LEU A 173 0.87 5.02 -15.85
N ASN A 174 0.38 4.94 -17.09
CA ASN A 174 -0.37 3.78 -17.55
C ASN A 174 0.52 2.52 -17.54
N ILE A 175 0.23 1.58 -16.64
CA ILE A 175 0.98 0.32 -16.49
C ILE A 175 0.65 -0.73 -17.55
N PHE A 176 -0.39 -0.52 -18.36
CA PHE A 176 -0.80 -1.40 -19.46
C PHE A 176 -0.14 -1.02 -20.78
N GLU A 177 0.72 0.01 -20.82
CA GLU A 177 1.49 0.37 -21.99
C GLU A 177 2.40 -0.80 -22.40
N GLU A 178 2.42 -1.09 -23.72
CA GLU A 178 3.23 -2.17 -24.25
C GLU A 178 4.74 -1.87 -24.13
N GLY A 179 5.54 -2.92 -23.93
CA GLY A 179 6.99 -2.83 -23.92
C GLY A 179 7.61 -2.41 -22.57
N LEU A 180 6.82 -2.08 -21.56
CA LEU A 180 7.35 -1.76 -20.24
C LEU A 180 8.05 -2.97 -19.60
N SER A 181 9.25 -2.75 -19.10
CA SER A 181 9.93 -3.69 -18.22
C SER A 181 9.22 -3.82 -16.87
N LEU A 182 9.50 -4.90 -16.13
CA LEU A 182 8.97 -5.09 -14.77
C LEU A 182 9.32 -3.90 -13.85
N ALA A 183 10.56 -3.41 -13.92
CA ALA A 183 11.00 -2.28 -13.12
C ALA A 183 10.21 -0.99 -13.44
N GLU A 184 9.96 -0.72 -14.72
CA GLU A 184 9.17 0.44 -15.14
C GLU A 184 7.71 0.33 -14.69
N LYS A 185 7.08 -0.85 -14.82
CA LYS A 185 5.72 -1.09 -14.32
C LYS A 185 5.64 -0.84 -12.82
N LEU A 186 6.56 -1.41 -12.05
CA LEU A 186 6.60 -1.23 -10.60
C LEU A 186 6.93 0.21 -10.19
N SER A 187 7.80 0.90 -10.95
CA SER A 187 8.08 2.31 -10.74
C SER A 187 6.82 3.17 -10.91
N ARG A 188 6.06 2.95 -12.00
CA ARG A 188 4.78 3.64 -12.23
C ARG A 188 3.78 3.34 -11.10
N MET A 189 3.66 2.08 -10.67
CA MET A 189 2.73 1.69 -9.60
C MET A 189 3.04 2.30 -8.24
N ASN A 190 4.31 2.51 -7.93
CA ASN A 190 4.74 3.11 -6.68
C ASN A 190 4.82 4.64 -6.75
N HIS A 191 4.47 5.25 -7.88
CA HIS A 191 4.46 6.70 -8.01
C HIS A 191 3.31 7.31 -7.17
N PRO A 192 3.54 8.38 -6.39
CA PRO A 192 2.51 8.96 -5.52
C PRO A 192 1.19 9.25 -6.23
N LYS A 193 1.22 9.86 -7.42
CA LYS A 193 0.01 10.12 -8.22
C LYS A 193 -0.73 8.85 -8.63
N PHE A 194 0.00 7.74 -8.84
CA PHE A 194 -0.65 6.46 -9.16
C PHE A 194 -1.33 5.87 -7.94
N LEU A 195 -0.72 5.99 -6.77
CA LEU A 195 -1.33 5.56 -5.51
C LEU A 195 -2.59 6.38 -5.20
N ASP A 196 -2.56 7.71 -5.37
CA ASP A 196 -3.75 8.57 -5.25
C ASP A 196 -4.85 8.15 -6.24
N PHE A 197 -4.47 7.88 -7.49
CA PHE A 197 -5.39 7.35 -8.51
C PHE A 197 -6.05 6.04 -8.07
N LEU A 198 -5.30 5.13 -7.42
CA LEU A 198 -5.85 3.85 -6.97
C LEU A 198 -6.88 4.02 -5.84
N ILE A 199 -6.76 5.03 -4.99
CA ILE A 199 -7.81 5.37 -4.00
C ILE A 199 -9.07 5.82 -4.73
N THR A 200 -8.92 6.74 -5.70
CA THR A 200 -10.04 7.19 -6.53
C THR A 200 -10.71 6.01 -7.24
N ALA A 201 -9.93 5.14 -7.88
CA ALA A 201 -10.43 4.03 -8.69
C ALA A 201 -11.16 2.93 -7.88
N ASN A 202 -10.78 2.75 -6.62
CA ASN A 202 -11.33 1.66 -5.77
C ASN A 202 -12.34 2.15 -4.73
N ALA A 203 -12.45 3.44 -4.51
CA ALA A 203 -13.38 3.99 -3.52
C ALA A 203 -14.09 5.26 -4.00
N ASP A 204 -13.35 6.37 -4.24
CA ASP A 204 -13.98 7.67 -4.42
C ASP A 204 -14.93 7.71 -5.62
N ILE A 205 -14.59 7.03 -6.72
CA ILE A 205 -15.41 6.97 -7.92
C ILE A 205 -16.79 6.33 -7.66
N LEU A 206 -16.91 5.46 -6.67
CA LEU A 206 -18.17 4.85 -6.31
C LEU A 206 -19.14 5.83 -5.65
N THR A 207 -18.66 6.97 -5.13
CA THR A 207 -19.53 8.02 -4.59
C THR A 207 -20.38 8.72 -5.67
N TYR A 208 -20.06 8.52 -6.96
CA TYR A 208 -20.86 8.97 -8.10
C TYR A 208 -21.92 7.95 -8.55
N VAL A 209 -22.06 6.84 -7.81
CA VAL A 209 -22.97 5.73 -8.13
C VAL A 209 -24.02 5.58 -7.03
N GLY A 210 -25.28 5.52 -7.43
CA GLY A 210 -26.37 5.26 -6.50
C GLY A 210 -27.75 5.54 -7.11
N SER A 211 -28.78 5.04 -6.46
CA SER A 211 -30.16 5.39 -6.75
C SER A 211 -30.47 6.82 -6.25
N LYS A 212 -31.62 7.39 -6.65
CA LYS A 212 -32.00 8.80 -6.39
C LYS A 212 -31.87 9.22 -4.92
N ASN A 213 -32.10 8.33 -3.98
CA ASN A 213 -32.06 8.63 -2.54
C ASN A 213 -31.18 7.62 -1.77
N GLY A 214 -30.39 6.81 -2.48
CA GLY A 214 -29.53 5.79 -1.90
C GLY A 214 -28.06 6.19 -1.88
N TYR A 215 -27.25 5.37 -1.20
CA TYR A 215 -25.83 5.55 -1.02
C TYR A 215 -25.06 4.28 -1.40
N GLU A 216 -25.61 3.46 -2.30
CA GLU A 216 -25.15 2.11 -2.57
C GLU A 216 -23.67 2.07 -2.96
N GLY A 217 -23.22 2.98 -3.82
CA GLY A 217 -21.82 3.06 -4.19
C GLY A 217 -20.92 3.55 -3.05
N ALA A 218 -21.36 4.53 -2.25
CA ALA A 218 -20.63 4.99 -1.08
C ALA A 218 -20.51 3.90 0.01
N ASP A 219 -21.55 3.09 0.17
CA ASP A 219 -21.54 1.94 1.09
C ASP A 219 -20.51 0.89 0.65
N GLU A 220 -20.43 0.57 -0.65
CA GLU A 220 -19.40 -0.34 -1.19
C GLU A 220 -17.98 0.26 -1.04
N ALA A 221 -17.80 1.56 -1.27
CA ALA A 221 -16.55 2.25 -0.99
C ALA A 221 -16.15 2.11 0.48
N ALA A 222 -17.12 2.24 1.41
CA ALA A 222 -16.88 2.08 2.84
C ALA A 222 -16.48 0.64 3.21
N GLU A 223 -17.03 -0.39 2.55
CA GLU A 223 -16.60 -1.79 2.74
C GLU A 223 -15.13 -1.98 2.28
N TYR A 224 -14.71 -1.33 1.18
CA TYR A 224 -13.32 -1.36 0.75
C TYR A 224 -12.37 -0.66 1.75
N TYR A 225 -12.76 0.52 2.25
CA TYR A 225 -12.03 1.19 3.35
C TYR A 225 -11.93 0.29 4.58
N LYS A 226 -13.01 -0.39 4.95
CA LYS A 226 -13.06 -1.32 6.09
C LYS A 226 -12.08 -2.47 5.93
N ARG A 227 -11.94 -3.07 4.71
CA ARG A 227 -10.91 -4.07 4.45
C ARG A 227 -9.51 -3.51 4.72
N ASN A 228 -9.19 -2.35 4.18
CA ASN A 228 -7.89 -1.70 4.35
C ASN A 228 -7.59 -1.32 5.80
N LEU A 229 -8.58 -0.85 6.57
CA LEU A 229 -8.45 -0.60 8.00
C LEU A 229 -8.17 -1.88 8.79
N ARG A 230 -8.74 -3.02 8.37
CA ARG A 230 -8.45 -4.32 8.98
C ARG A 230 -7.04 -4.81 8.66
N ILE A 231 -6.57 -4.63 7.43
CA ILE A 231 -5.17 -4.88 7.03
C ILE A 231 -4.23 -4.05 7.92
N TYR A 232 -4.50 -2.76 8.05
CA TYR A 232 -3.71 -1.86 8.92
C TYR A 232 -3.79 -2.26 10.40
N SER A 233 -4.94 -2.74 10.87
CA SER A 233 -5.10 -3.28 12.22
C SER A 233 -4.29 -4.57 12.42
N ASN A 234 -4.20 -5.44 11.40
CA ASN A 234 -3.37 -6.64 11.46
C ASN A 234 -1.88 -6.29 11.56
N LEU A 235 -1.41 -5.30 10.79
CA LEU A 235 -0.06 -4.76 10.93
C LEU A 235 0.19 -4.25 12.36
N ASN A 236 -0.77 -3.52 12.93
CA ASN A 236 -0.64 -2.94 14.28
C ASN A 236 -0.62 -3.97 15.42
N ARG A 237 -1.12 -5.19 15.18
CA ARG A 237 -1.07 -6.31 16.13
C ARG A 237 0.28 -7.00 16.20
N LEU A 238 1.16 -6.74 15.23
CA LEU A 238 2.50 -7.33 15.25
C LEU A 238 3.33 -6.72 16.40
N PRO A 239 4.17 -7.53 17.09
CA PRO A 239 4.99 -7.08 18.20
C PRO A 239 6.23 -6.31 17.72
N LEU A 240 5.99 -5.22 16.99
CA LEU A 240 7.04 -4.40 16.40
C LEU A 240 7.67 -3.44 17.41
N THR A 241 8.95 -3.21 17.27
CA THR A 241 9.75 -2.26 18.04
C THR A 241 10.27 -1.14 17.13
N LYS A 242 10.75 -0.04 17.71
CA LYS A 242 11.35 1.08 16.97
C LYS A 242 12.62 0.70 16.19
N LYS A 243 13.22 -0.46 16.48
CA LYS A 243 14.40 -0.98 15.77
C LYS A 243 14.02 -1.75 14.51
N ASP A 244 12.75 -2.09 14.36
CA ASP A 244 12.29 -2.86 13.22
C ASP A 244 12.20 -2.00 11.97
N ARG A 245 12.47 -2.62 10.86
CA ARG A 245 12.33 -2.11 9.50
C ARG A 245 11.33 -3.01 8.79
N VAL A 246 10.15 -2.48 8.53
CA VAL A 246 9.03 -3.26 8.00
C VAL A 246 8.96 -3.09 6.49
N PHE A 247 9.06 -4.19 5.77
CA PHE A 247 8.74 -4.25 4.34
C PHE A 247 7.32 -4.80 4.18
N ILE A 248 6.46 -4.05 3.49
CA ILE A 248 5.09 -4.47 3.14
C ILE A 248 5.03 -4.65 1.63
N LEU A 249 4.59 -5.81 1.17
CA LEU A 249 4.35 -6.14 -0.23
C LEU A 249 2.87 -6.45 -0.42
N SER A 250 2.17 -5.63 -1.20
CA SER A 250 0.74 -5.79 -1.47
C SER A 250 0.35 -5.24 -2.83
N GLY A 251 -0.82 -5.59 -3.31
CA GLY A 251 -1.42 -4.97 -4.48
C GLY A 251 -1.52 -3.45 -4.30
N GLY A 252 -1.40 -2.73 -5.43
CA GLY A 252 -1.25 -1.28 -5.44
C GLY A 252 -2.34 -0.55 -4.66
N SER A 253 -3.59 -1.02 -4.74
CA SER A 253 -4.71 -0.39 -4.02
C SER A 253 -4.51 -0.45 -2.50
N HIS A 254 -4.14 -1.62 -1.96
CA HIS A 254 -3.87 -1.76 -0.54
C HIS A 254 -2.67 -0.92 -0.10
N THR A 255 -1.62 -0.87 -0.92
CA THR A 255 -0.46 0.01 -0.69
C THR A 255 -0.87 1.47 -0.61
N ALA A 256 -1.76 1.94 -1.49
CA ALA A 256 -2.27 3.31 -1.51
C ALA A 256 -2.98 3.67 -0.20
N PHE A 257 -3.94 2.85 0.23
CA PHE A 257 -4.67 3.07 1.49
C PHE A 257 -3.76 2.99 2.72
N LEU A 258 -2.83 2.04 2.75
CA LEU A 258 -1.86 1.93 3.84
C LEU A 258 -0.96 3.16 3.93
N ASN A 259 -0.54 3.75 2.79
CA ASN A 259 0.19 5.01 2.77
C ASN A 259 -0.62 6.13 3.41
N GLU A 260 -1.90 6.29 3.02
CA GLU A 260 -2.80 7.28 3.60
C GLU A 260 -2.93 7.15 5.13
N PHE A 261 -3.02 5.93 5.63
CA PHE A 261 -3.10 5.70 7.07
C PHE A 261 -1.76 5.96 7.78
N MET A 262 -0.64 5.55 7.16
CA MET A 262 0.68 5.68 7.77
C MET A 262 1.23 7.11 7.72
N GLN A 263 0.85 7.96 6.77
CA GLN A 263 1.20 9.38 6.75
C GLN A 263 0.75 10.11 8.03
N ARG A 264 -0.37 9.69 8.62
CA ARG A 264 -0.93 10.24 9.87
C ARG A 264 -0.53 9.44 11.11
N SER A 265 0.31 8.41 10.96
CA SER A 265 0.66 7.51 12.04
C SER A 265 1.63 8.14 13.04
N LEU A 266 1.39 7.88 14.33
CA LEU A 266 2.34 8.19 15.39
C LEU A 266 3.42 7.11 15.52
N LYS A 267 3.24 5.93 14.89
CA LYS A 267 4.07 4.74 15.05
C LYS A 267 5.00 4.49 13.86
N TYR A 268 4.55 4.82 12.65
CA TYR A 268 5.22 4.47 11.40
C TYR A 268 5.71 5.71 10.63
N GLU A 269 6.82 5.51 9.93
CA GLU A 269 7.39 6.44 8.95
C GLU A 269 7.57 5.69 7.64
N VAL A 270 6.82 6.09 6.60
CA VAL A 270 6.97 5.51 5.27
C VAL A 270 8.20 6.09 4.60
N VAL A 271 9.13 5.23 4.18
CA VAL A 271 10.31 5.65 3.44
C VAL A 271 10.00 5.75 1.94
N ASN A 272 10.79 6.55 1.22
CA ASN A 272 10.62 6.70 -0.21
C ASN A 272 11.03 5.40 -0.94
N THR A 273 10.09 4.80 -1.68
CA THR A 273 10.31 3.57 -2.45
C THR A 273 11.40 3.73 -3.50
N PHE A 274 11.54 4.93 -4.09
CA PHE A 274 12.53 5.21 -5.13
C PHE A 274 13.98 5.29 -4.63
N ASP A 275 14.20 5.28 -3.32
CA ASP A 275 15.55 5.13 -2.77
C ASP A 275 16.08 3.71 -2.98
N TYR A 276 15.19 2.75 -3.19
CA TYR A 276 15.48 1.31 -3.34
C TYR A 276 15.15 0.77 -4.73
N LEU A 277 14.10 1.25 -5.38
CA LEU A 277 13.72 0.88 -6.75
C LEU A 277 14.41 1.84 -7.74
N LYS A 278 15.58 1.42 -8.25
CA LYS A 278 16.43 2.22 -9.15
C LYS A 278 16.66 1.54 -10.48
#